data_193ffafc79ecaf1497d75ff95fbb9a78
#
_entry.id   193ffafc79ecaf1497d75ff95fbb9a78
#
_cell.length_a   1.000
_cell.length_b   1.000
_cell.length_c   1.000
_cell.angle_alpha   90.00
_cell.angle_beta   90.00
_cell.angle_gamma   90.00
#
_symmetry.space_group_name_H-M   'P 1'
#
loop_
_entity.id
_entity.type
_entity.pdbx_description
1 polymer ?
#
loop_
_entity_poly.entity_id
_entity_poly.type
_entity_poly.pdbx_seq_one_letter_code
_entity_poly.pdbx_strand_id
1 'polypeptide(L)'
;MEYENNPKSIKYHVKKYLINNIDYYKGKEVLDFPAGNGITSRILKEIGANPIPIDLFPEYFEIKGITCQRVNIKDGLPLNDKSVDAIICQEGIEHFSDQYEALKEFNRVLKDNGILLITTPNYSNLRAKISYLLSESERFNTKMPPNELDSIWMVNTDISDEIYFGHIFLIGIQKLRTLAKLSGFRINKYIFTRVKFTSLLFFPIFYPFIFISNSLIYLKNIKKNSVYNFETRKQVYNEIFRLSINPKILISSSIMIEFIKEQDYNLVAKKLKSKHKNFGIT
;
A
#
# COMPACT_ATOMS: atom_id res chain seq x y z
N MET A 1 25.23 5.50 2.94
CA MET A 1 24.90 4.06 2.92
C MET A 1 23.88 3.86 1.81
N GLU A 2 24.23 3.09 0.78
CA GLU A 2 23.36 2.88 -0.39
C GLU A 2 22.25 1.89 -0.03
N TYR A 3 21.15 2.40 0.46
CA TYR A 3 20.00 1.59 0.90
C TYR A 3 19.43 0.70 -0.21
N GLU A 4 19.49 1.14 -1.46
CA GLU A 4 19.01 0.42 -2.64
C GLU A 4 19.89 -0.77 -3.03
N ASN A 5 21.07 -0.92 -2.41
CA ASN A 5 21.95 -2.07 -2.58
C ASN A 5 21.94 -3.02 -1.37
N ASN A 6 21.22 -2.66 -0.31
CA ASN A 6 21.08 -3.48 0.90
C ASN A 6 19.84 -4.37 0.83
N PRO A 7 19.96 -5.72 0.74
CA PRO A 7 18.81 -6.64 0.70
C PRO A 7 17.87 -6.56 1.91
N LYS A 8 18.31 -5.92 3.00
CA LYS A 8 17.46 -5.68 4.17
C LYS A 8 16.56 -4.45 4.01
N SER A 9 16.83 -3.59 3.05
CA SER A 9 16.04 -2.38 2.76
C SER A 9 14.92 -2.66 1.77
N ILE A 10 13.78 -2.01 1.95
CA ILE A 10 12.68 -2.06 0.98
C ILE A 10 13.09 -1.41 -0.35
N LYS A 11 13.97 -0.41 -0.32
CA LYS A 11 14.50 0.25 -1.53
C LYS A 11 15.22 -0.72 -2.47
N TYR A 12 15.92 -1.71 -1.93
CA TYR A 12 16.50 -2.79 -2.73
C TYR A 12 15.45 -3.60 -3.48
N HIS A 13 14.36 -3.94 -2.82
CA HIS A 13 13.28 -4.73 -3.44
C HIS A 13 12.53 -3.94 -4.50
N VAL A 14 12.31 -2.63 -4.28
CA VAL A 14 11.74 -1.73 -5.29
C VAL A 14 12.68 -1.61 -6.49
N LYS A 15 13.98 -1.36 -6.28
CA LYS A 15 14.99 -1.35 -7.36
C LYS A 15 14.97 -2.64 -8.17
N LYS A 16 15.02 -3.79 -7.50
CA LYS A 16 14.96 -5.10 -8.15
C LYS A 16 13.68 -5.29 -8.97
N TYR A 17 12.55 -4.84 -8.44
CA TYR A 17 11.26 -4.89 -9.15
C TYR A 17 11.30 -4.02 -10.40
N LEU A 18 11.75 -2.78 -10.31
CA LEU A 18 11.83 -1.85 -11.45
C LEU A 18 12.75 -2.39 -12.56
N ILE A 19 13.94 -2.90 -12.19
CA ILE A 19 14.88 -3.49 -13.14
C ILE A 19 14.27 -4.74 -13.81
N ASN A 20 13.60 -5.61 -13.06
CA ASN A 20 12.98 -6.81 -13.61
C ASN A 20 11.77 -6.52 -14.52
N ASN A 21 11.25 -5.31 -14.51
CA ASN A 21 10.14 -4.87 -15.35
C ASN A 21 10.52 -3.66 -16.23
N ILE A 22 11.80 -3.53 -16.59
CA ILE A 22 12.35 -2.39 -17.33
C ILE A 22 11.59 -2.12 -18.64
N ASP A 23 11.21 -3.17 -19.36
CA ASP A 23 10.47 -3.06 -20.64
C ASP A 23 9.12 -2.36 -20.47
N TYR A 24 8.47 -2.51 -19.30
CA TYR A 24 7.24 -1.80 -19.00
C TYR A 24 7.49 -0.32 -18.71
N TYR A 25 8.55 0.00 -17.95
CA TYR A 25 8.80 1.36 -17.46
C TYR A 25 9.51 2.27 -18.45
N LYS A 26 10.28 1.73 -19.40
CA LYS A 26 11.04 2.52 -20.38
C LYS A 26 10.14 3.45 -21.18
N GLY A 27 10.46 4.74 -21.16
CA GLY A 27 9.69 5.81 -21.84
C GLY A 27 8.35 6.16 -21.18
N LYS A 28 8.03 5.60 -20.01
CA LYS A 28 6.76 5.84 -19.29
C LYS A 28 6.85 7.02 -18.33
N GLU A 29 5.75 7.75 -18.19
CA GLU A 29 5.56 8.75 -17.14
C GLU A 29 5.26 8.05 -15.81
N VAL A 30 6.14 8.19 -14.82
CA VAL A 30 6.04 7.48 -13.54
C VAL A 30 6.03 8.46 -12.38
N LEU A 31 4.91 8.53 -11.68
CA LEU A 31 4.80 9.31 -10.44
C LEU A 31 5.55 8.57 -9.31
N ASP A 32 6.50 9.25 -8.70
CA ASP A 32 7.19 8.83 -7.47
C ASP A 32 6.66 9.67 -6.31
N PHE A 33 5.78 9.08 -5.47
CA PHE A 33 5.09 9.81 -4.41
C PHE A 33 4.79 8.92 -3.19
N PRO A 34 5.29 9.29 -2.00
CA PRO A 34 6.24 10.38 -1.73
C PRO A 34 7.65 10.02 -2.24
N ALA A 35 8.34 11.01 -2.84
CA ALA A 35 9.64 10.80 -3.48
C ALA A 35 10.80 10.67 -2.47
N GLY A 36 10.64 11.22 -1.26
CA GLY A 36 11.65 11.22 -0.21
C GLY A 36 13.00 11.79 -0.70
N ASN A 37 14.08 11.05 -0.51
CA ASN A 37 15.40 11.48 -0.97
C ASN A 37 15.69 11.24 -2.47
N GLY A 38 14.69 10.77 -3.24
CA GLY A 38 14.76 10.64 -4.69
C GLY A 38 15.43 9.38 -5.24
N ILE A 39 15.80 8.40 -4.41
CA ILE A 39 16.45 7.17 -4.88
C ILE A 39 15.60 6.47 -5.93
N THR A 40 14.28 6.37 -5.73
CA THR A 40 13.36 5.75 -6.68
C THR A 40 13.31 6.52 -8.00
N SER A 41 13.22 7.84 -7.95
CA SER A 41 13.26 8.71 -9.14
C SER A 41 14.57 8.55 -9.93
N ARG A 42 15.71 8.42 -9.24
CA ARG A 42 17.00 8.15 -9.88
C ARG A 42 17.00 6.81 -10.62
N ILE A 43 16.53 5.75 -9.95
CA ILE A 43 16.44 4.40 -10.56
C ILE A 43 15.52 4.42 -11.78
N LEU A 44 14.36 5.09 -11.69
CA LEU A 44 13.43 5.26 -12.82
C LEU A 44 14.12 5.93 -14.02
N LYS A 45 14.85 7.01 -13.77
CA LYS A 45 15.62 7.69 -14.83
C LYS A 45 16.70 6.80 -15.43
N GLU A 46 17.44 6.04 -14.60
CA GLU A 46 18.49 5.11 -15.04
C GLU A 46 17.94 3.99 -15.95
N ILE A 47 16.70 3.53 -15.72
CA ILE A 47 16.05 2.52 -16.57
C ILE A 47 15.30 3.12 -17.78
N GLY A 48 15.42 4.44 -17.99
CA GLY A 48 14.83 5.14 -19.14
C GLY A 48 13.35 5.51 -19.00
N ALA A 49 12.81 5.55 -17.79
CA ALA A 49 11.51 6.12 -17.48
C ALA A 49 11.61 7.64 -17.27
N ASN A 50 10.47 8.33 -17.31
CA ASN A 50 10.33 9.75 -17.00
C ASN A 50 9.74 9.90 -15.58
N PRO A 51 10.57 10.06 -14.52
CA PRO A 51 10.08 10.21 -13.17
C PRO A 51 9.46 11.59 -12.94
N ILE A 52 8.33 11.60 -12.25
CA ILE A 52 7.64 12.80 -11.76
C ILE A 52 7.69 12.72 -10.22
N PRO A 53 8.75 13.23 -9.57
CA PRO A 53 8.86 13.20 -8.12
C PRO A 53 8.00 14.28 -7.50
N ILE A 54 7.19 13.86 -6.54
CA ILE A 54 6.36 14.75 -5.71
C ILE A 54 6.56 14.34 -4.25
N ASP A 55 6.70 15.32 -3.36
CA ASP A 55 6.82 15.09 -1.93
C ASP A 55 6.21 16.25 -1.13
N LEU A 56 5.87 15.99 0.11
CA LEU A 56 5.48 17.04 1.05
C LEU A 56 6.71 17.89 1.45
N PHE A 57 7.89 17.28 1.49
CA PHE A 57 9.16 17.87 1.91
C PHE A 57 10.24 17.72 0.83
N PRO A 58 10.15 18.47 -0.30
CA PRO A 58 11.13 18.39 -1.38
C PRO A 58 12.56 18.82 -0.96
N GLU A 59 12.73 19.41 0.22
CA GLU A 59 14.04 19.76 0.80
C GLU A 59 14.92 18.54 1.05
N TYR A 60 14.31 17.36 1.22
CA TYR A 60 15.03 16.10 1.40
C TYR A 60 15.36 15.38 0.09
N PHE A 61 14.93 15.93 -1.05
CA PHE A 61 15.19 15.36 -2.36
C PHE A 61 16.61 15.72 -2.84
N GLU A 62 17.47 14.71 -3.01
CA GLU A 62 18.92 14.89 -3.22
C GLU A 62 19.35 14.74 -4.69
N ILE A 63 18.43 14.40 -5.62
CA ILE A 63 18.80 14.03 -6.99
C ILE A 63 18.92 15.28 -7.87
N LYS A 64 20.15 15.55 -8.34
CA LYS A 64 20.42 16.69 -9.23
C LYS A 64 19.80 16.48 -10.61
N GLY A 65 19.29 17.57 -11.20
CA GLY A 65 18.74 17.56 -12.56
C GLY A 65 17.34 16.93 -12.67
N ILE A 66 16.65 16.76 -11.53
CA ILE A 66 15.24 16.44 -11.44
C ILE A 66 14.65 17.36 -10.37
N THR A 67 13.54 18.02 -10.66
CA THR A 67 12.86 18.89 -9.70
C THR A 67 11.76 18.11 -9.00
N CYS A 68 11.79 18.07 -7.65
CA CYS A 68 10.71 17.53 -6.84
C CYS A 68 9.71 18.62 -6.51
N GLN A 69 8.43 18.38 -6.76
CA GLN A 69 7.37 19.35 -6.48
C GLN A 69 6.82 19.14 -5.08
N ARG A 70 6.58 20.24 -4.33
CA ARG A 70 5.90 20.20 -3.03
C ARG A 70 4.40 20.02 -3.22
N VAL A 71 3.84 18.95 -2.64
CA VAL A 71 2.39 18.74 -2.62
C VAL A 71 1.98 18.01 -1.34
N ASN A 72 0.91 18.50 -0.72
CA ASN A 72 0.18 17.75 0.28
C ASN A 72 -0.92 16.96 -0.44
N ILE A 73 -0.99 15.65 -0.25
CA ILE A 73 -2.00 14.79 -0.91
C ILE A 73 -3.45 15.21 -0.60
N LYS A 74 -3.67 15.91 0.51
CA LYS A 74 -4.98 16.46 0.88
C LYS A 74 -5.49 17.50 -0.10
N ASP A 75 -4.58 18.20 -0.78
CA ASP A 75 -4.89 19.23 -1.76
C ASP A 75 -5.08 18.66 -3.18
N GLY A 76 -4.91 17.35 -3.33
CA GLY A 76 -4.89 16.65 -4.61
C GLY A 76 -3.53 16.73 -5.31
N LEU A 77 -3.34 15.90 -6.32
CA LEU A 77 -2.13 15.89 -7.14
C LEU A 77 -2.25 16.89 -8.29
N PRO A 78 -1.24 17.75 -8.55
CA PRO A 78 -1.26 18.76 -9.61
C PRO A 78 -0.96 18.12 -10.99
N LEU A 79 -1.65 17.04 -11.28
CA LEU A 79 -1.54 16.24 -12.50
C LEU A 79 -2.91 16.09 -13.15
N ASN A 80 -2.93 16.05 -14.48
CA ASN A 80 -4.16 15.81 -15.23
C ASN A 80 -4.67 14.37 -15.01
N ASP A 81 -5.95 14.17 -15.21
CA ASP A 81 -6.55 12.84 -15.23
C ASP A 81 -5.86 11.97 -16.27
N LYS A 82 -5.59 10.71 -15.91
CA LYS A 82 -5.00 9.71 -16.81
C LYS A 82 -3.70 10.18 -17.50
N SER A 83 -2.86 10.91 -16.77
CA SER A 83 -1.60 11.45 -17.30
C SER A 83 -0.39 10.57 -17.07
N VAL A 84 -0.40 9.71 -16.03
CA VAL A 84 0.75 8.86 -15.70
C VAL A 84 0.50 7.37 -15.99
N ASP A 85 1.56 6.68 -16.40
CA ASP A 85 1.50 5.25 -16.72
C ASP A 85 1.63 4.36 -15.49
N ALA A 86 2.39 4.83 -14.50
CA ALA A 86 2.59 4.12 -13.24
C ALA A 86 2.76 5.08 -12.06
N ILE A 87 2.51 4.56 -10.85
CA ILE A 87 2.75 5.25 -9.59
C ILE A 87 3.56 4.32 -8.69
N ILE A 88 4.63 4.85 -8.10
CA ILE A 88 5.39 4.19 -7.05
C ILE A 88 5.12 4.91 -5.74
N CYS A 89 4.35 4.29 -4.84
CA CYS A 89 4.11 4.78 -3.50
C CYS A 89 4.91 3.94 -2.51
N GLN A 90 6.15 4.40 -2.25
CA GLN A 90 7.09 3.66 -1.40
C GLN A 90 7.11 4.22 0.02
N GLU A 91 6.68 3.40 1.01
CA GLU A 91 6.65 3.76 2.44
C GLU A 91 5.95 5.11 2.66
N GLY A 92 4.81 5.31 2.02
CA GLY A 92 4.07 6.58 2.04
C GLY A 92 2.64 6.43 2.53
N ILE A 93 1.94 5.35 2.13
CA ILE A 93 0.52 5.17 2.44
C ILE A 93 0.20 5.19 3.94
N GLU A 94 1.13 4.77 4.78
CA GLU A 94 1.02 4.76 6.25
C GLU A 94 1.09 6.14 6.89
N HIS A 95 1.47 7.16 6.14
CA HIS A 95 1.54 8.56 6.59
C HIS A 95 0.30 9.38 6.19
N PHE A 96 -0.55 8.83 5.32
CA PHE A 96 -1.75 9.51 4.86
C PHE A 96 -2.91 9.32 5.85
N SER A 97 -3.42 10.42 6.38
CA SER A 97 -4.58 10.39 7.28
C SER A 97 -5.85 9.92 6.57
N ASP A 98 -6.02 10.24 5.29
CA ASP A 98 -7.07 9.72 4.43
C ASP A 98 -6.49 8.89 3.28
N GLN A 99 -6.27 7.61 3.57
CA GLN A 99 -5.76 6.63 2.61
C GLN A 99 -6.72 6.36 1.46
N TYR A 100 -8.03 6.53 1.69
CA TYR A 100 -9.03 6.31 0.65
C TYR A 100 -9.02 7.44 -0.38
N GLU A 101 -9.00 8.69 0.06
CA GLU A 101 -8.90 9.83 -0.85
C GLU A 101 -7.57 9.82 -1.62
N ALA A 102 -6.45 9.46 -0.96
CA ALA A 102 -5.17 9.29 -1.66
C ALA A 102 -5.24 8.23 -2.77
N LEU A 103 -5.87 7.09 -2.52
CA LEU A 103 -6.06 6.05 -3.54
C LEU A 103 -7.01 6.49 -4.67
N LYS A 104 -8.00 7.34 -4.40
CA LYS A 104 -8.85 7.93 -5.44
C LYS A 104 -8.06 8.89 -6.33
N GLU A 105 -7.20 9.72 -5.74
CA GLU A 105 -6.30 10.60 -6.48
C GLU A 105 -5.31 9.80 -7.34
N PHE A 106 -4.73 8.73 -6.80
CA PHE A 106 -3.90 7.82 -7.61
C PHE A 106 -4.68 7.22 -8.78
N ASN A 107 -5.93 6.83 -8.55
CA ASN A 107 -6.78 6.33 -9.64
C ASN A 107 -7.08 7.41 -10.67
N ARG A 108 -7.33 8.66 -10.25
CA ARG A 108 -7.63 9.78 -11.16
C ARG A 108 -6.47 10.03 -12.13
N VAL A 109 -5.26 10.18 -11.61
CA VAL A 109 -4.08 10.54 -12.42
C VAL A 109 -3.52 9.38 -13.24
N LEU A 110 -3.80 8.13 -12.83
CA LEU A 110 -3.30 6.94 -13.49
C LEU A 110 -4.10 6.62 -14.77
N LYS A 111 -3.42 6.31 -15.85
CA LYS A 111 -4.03 5.81 -17.09
C LYS A 111 -4.78 4.49 -16.86
N ASP A 112 -5.71 4.16 -17.74
CA ASP A 112 -6.40 2.87 -17.69
C ASP A 112 -5.40 1.72 -17.84
N ASN A 113 -5.55 0.67 -17.03
CA ASN A 113 -4.59 -0.43 -16.90
C ASN A 113 -3.20 -0.02 -16.38
N GLY A 114 -3.01 1.21 -15.91
CA GLY A 114 -1.78 1.66 -15.28
C GLY A 114 -1.48 0.93 -13.97
N ILE A 115 -0.22 0.91 -13.58
CA ILE A 115 0.29 0.19 -12.41
C ILE A 115 0.42 1.14 -11.21
N LEU A 116 -0.08 0.70 -10.06
CA LEU A 116 0.21 1.29 -8.76
C LEU A 116 0.99 0.29 -7.91
N LEU A 117 2.26 0.58 -7.64
CA LEU A 117 3.09 -0.18 -6.72
C LEU A 117 3.07 0.50 -5.34
N ILE A 118 2.62 -0.22 -4.32
CA ILE A 118 2.65 0.25 -2.93
C ILE A 118 3.60 -0.60 -2.11
N THR A 119 4.45 0.06 -1.32
CA THR A 119 5.15 -0.58 -0.21
C THR A 119 4.80 0.09 1.11
N THR A 120 4.75 -0.71 2.18
CA THR A 120 4.48 -0.24 3.54
C THR A 120 4.92 -1.29 4.56
N PRO A 121 5.18 -0.93 5.83
CA PRO A 121 5.43 -1.92 6.88
C PRO A 121 4.32 -2.96 6.97
N ASN A 122 4.66 -4.21 7.19
CA ASN A 122 3.67 -5.30 7.16
C ASN A 122 2.99 -5.53 8.51
N TYR A 123 1.77 -5.01 8.63
CA TYR A 123 0.90 -5.25 9.80
C TYR A 123 0.16 -6.57 9.80
N SER A 124 0.20 -7.27 8.69
CA SER A 124 -0.46 -8.57 8.54
C SER A 124 0.45 -9.73 8.91
N ASN A 125 1.73 -9.49 9.21
CA ASN A 125 2.64 -10.55 9.63
C ASN A 125 2.40 -10.99 11.08
N LEU A 126 2.87 -12.18 11.42
CA LEU A 126 2.63 -12.78 12.74
C LEU A 126 3.23 -11.98 13.89
N ARG A 127 4.42 -11.39 13.68
CA ARG A 127 5.04 -10.55 14.70
C ARG A 127 4.17 -9.36 15.06
N ALA A 128 3.67 -8.63 14.05
CA ALA A 128 2.82 -7.47 14.28
C ALA A 128 1.51 -7.84 14.95
N LYS A 129 0.87 -8.95 14.54
CA LYS A 129 -0.37 -9.45 15.17
C LYS A 129 -0.19 -9.81 16.63
N ILE A 130 0.90 -10.49 16.99
CA ILE A 130 1.21 -10.86 18.37
C ILE A 130 1.58 -9.61 19.19
N SER A 131 2.37 -8.72 18.61
CA SER A 131 2.71 -7.44 19.24
C SER A 131 1.46 -6.65 19.59
N TYR A 132 0.54 -6.50 18.64
CA TYR A 132 -0.72 -5.81 18.86
C TYR A 132 -1.57 -6.45 19.96
N LEU A 133 -1.67 -7.78 19.96
CA LEU A 133 -2.39 -8.53 21.01
C LEU A 133 -1.82 -8.27 22.42
N LEU A 134 -0.50 -8.12 22.54
CA LEU A 134 0.18 -7.99 23.84
C LEU A 134 0.34 -6.54 24.31
N SER A 135 0.39 -5.57 23.42
CA SER A 135 0.77 -4.20 23.77
C SER A 135 0.02 -3.12 23.00
N GLU A 136 -0.97 -3.50 22.18
CA GLU A 136 -1.67 -2.57 21.28
C GLU A 136 -0.71 -1.74 20.38
N SER A 137 0.51 -2.26 20.23
CA SER A 137 1.54 -1.69 19.37
C SER A 137 1.99 -2.73 18.36
N GLU A 138 2.08 -2.35 17.10
CA GLU A 138 2.51 -3.25 16.03
C GLU A 138 4.03 -3.45 16.00
N ARG A 139 4.78 -2.71 16.80
CA ARG A 139 6.24 -2.78 16.87
C ARG A 139 6.74 -3.35 18.19
N PHE A 140 6.76 -4.67 18.27
CA PHE A 140 7.26 -5.41 19.42
C PHE A 140 8.66 -4.93 19.86
N ASN A 141 8.83 -4.65 21.14
CA ASN A 141 10.08 -4.26 21.81
C ASN A 141 10.70 -2.91 21.43
N THR A 142 10.09 -2.11 20.58
CA THR A 142 10.75 -0.88 20.11
C THR A 142 9.90 0.36 20.22
N LYS A 143 8.60 0.24 20.33
CA LYS A 143 7.71 1.40 20.45
C LYS A 143 6.53 1.11 21.36
N MET A 144 6.19 2.08 22.15
CA MET A 144 4.94 2.12 22.87
C MET A 144 3.76 2.16 21.89
N PRO A 145 2.52 1.91 22.35
CA PRO A 145 1.32 2.25 21.57
C PRO A 145 1.42 3.66 20.99
N PRO A 146 0.69 3.98 19.91
CA PRO A 146 0.73 5.32 19.30
C PRO A 146 0.57 6.41 20.36
N ASN A 147 1.44 7.40 20.33
CA ASN A 147 1.49 8.48 21.29
C ASN A 147 2.07 9.76 20.68
N GLU A 148 1.99 10.86 21.38
CA GLU A 148 2.36 12.19 20.92
C GLU A 148 3.88 12.35 20.74
N LEU A 149 4.70 11.48 21.33
CA LEU A 149 6.16 11.59 21.27
C LEU A 149 6.78 10.82 20.08
N ASP A 150 6.24 9.63 19.79
CA ASP A 150 6.83 8.69 18.84
C ASP A 150 6.09 8.59 17.51
N SER A 151 4.84 9.04 17.48
CA SER A 151 3.94 8.78 16.33
C SER A 151 3.67 9.99 15.47
N ILE A 152 4.27 11.13 15.82
CA ILE A 152 4.23 12.36 15.03
C ILE A 152 5.62 12.73 14.54
N TRP A 153 5.66 13.50 13.46
CA TRP A 153 6.86 14.19 13.01
C TRP A 153 6.66 15.69 13.14
N MET A 154 7.52 16.31 13.92
CA MET A 154 7.68 17.75 13.91
C MET A 154 8.79 18.07 12.91
N VAL A 155 8.43 18.75 11.84
CA VAL A 155 9.42 19.32 10.92
C VAL A 155 10.04 20.53 11.59
N ASN A 156 11.26 20.91 11.18
CA ASN A 156 11.86 22.15 11.59
C ASN A 156 10.85 23.31 11.40
N THR A 157 10.63 24.11 12.42
CA THR A 157 9.68 25.23 12.43
C THR A 157 9.91 26.23 11.29
N ASP A 158 11.14 26.30 10.75
CA ASP A 158 11.46 27.09 9.57
C ASP A 158 10.75 26.61 8.29
N ILE A 159 10.25 25.36 8.28
CA ILE A 159 9.55 24.76 7.14
C ILE A 159 8.04 24.78 7.36
N SER A 160 7.57 24.38 8.53
CA SER A 160 6.15 24.33 8.86
C SER A 160 5.92 24.12 10.36
N ASP A 161 4.88 24.78 10.89
CA ASP A 161 4.37 24.55 12.26
C ASP A 161 3.33 23.41 12.33
N GLU A 162 3.05 22.71 11.20
CA GLU A 162 2.05 21.66 11.17
C GLU A 162 2.58 20.36 11.77
N ILE A 163 1.64 19.59 12.36
CA ILE A 163 1.89 18.23 12.83
C ILE A 163 1.77 17.27 11.65
N TYR A 164 2.82 16.48 11.41
CA TYR A 164 2.81 15.42 10.42
C TYR A 164 2.77 14.05 11.11
N PHE A 165 1.98 13.16 10.54
CA PHE A 165 1.81 11.83 11.11
C PHE A 165 2.97 10.92 10.72
N GLY A 166 3.60 10.33 11.75
CA GLY A 166 4.52 9.22 11.58
C GLY A 166 3.74 7.93 11.25
N HIS A 167 3.95 6.89 12.04
CA HIS A 167 3.31 5.59 11.79
C HIS A 167 1.99 5.40 12.58
N ILE A 168 1.03 6.31 12.45
CA ILE A 168 -0.29 6.20 13.09
C ILE A 168 -1.29 5.45 12.21
N PHE A 169 -1.26 5.71 10.89
CA PHE A 169 -2.24 5.16 9.94
C PHE A 169 -1.77 3.88 9.28
N LEU A 170 -1.23 3.00 10.09
CA LEU A 170 -0.69 1.73 9.63
C LEU A 170 -1.78 0.84 9.04
N ILE A 171 -1.47 0.18 7.93
CA ILE A 171 -2.46 -0.54 7.15
C ILE A 171 -2.08 -2.00 6.93
N GLY A 172 -2.98 -2.92 7.30
CA GLY A 172 -2.83 -4.32 6.96
C GLY A 172 -3.35 -4.64 5.55
N ILE A 173 -2.93 -5.79 5.03
CA ILE A 173 -3.26 -6.21 3.66
C ILE A 173 -4.76 -6.20 3.33
N GLN A 174 -5.61 -6.59 4.28
CA GLN A 174 -7.06 -6.67 4.05
C GLN A 174 -7.69 -5.28 3.95
N LYS A 175 -7.27 -4.34 4.80
CA LYS A 175 -7.74 -2.95 4.73
C LYS A 175 -7.24 -2.29 3.44
N LEU A 176 -5.94 -2.46 3.09
CA LEU A 176 -5.35 -1.95 1.86
C LEU A 176 -6.07 -2.50 0.62
N ARG A 177 -6.31 -3.83 0.56
CA ARG A 177 -7.11 -4.47 -0.49
C ARG A 177 -8.48 -3.83 -0.63
N THR A 178 -9.18 -3.63 0.49
CA THR A 178 -10.55 -3.10 0.48
C THR A 178 -10.57 -1.66 -0.03
N LEU A 179 -9.70 -0.79 0.48
CA LEU A 179 -9.61 0.60 0.04
C LEU A 179 -9.21 0.69 -1.45
N ALA A 180 -8.24 -0.11 -1.89
CA ALA A 180 -7.84 -0.18 -3.29
C ALA A 180 -9.00 -0.62 -4.21
N LYS A 181 -9.76 -1.66 -3.83
CA LYS A 181 -10.96 -2.09 -4.57
C LYS A 181 -12.02 -1.00 -4.67
N LEU A 182 -12.28 -0.29 -3.56
CA LEU A 182 -13.23 0.82 -3.53
C LEU A 182 -12.77 2.02 -4.37
N SER A 183 -11.46 2.15 -4.58
CA SER A 183 -10.85 3.18 -5.43
C SER A 183 -10.62 2.71 -6.88
N GLY A 184 -11.16 1.57 -7.30
CA GLY A 184 -11.12 1.10 -8.69
C GLY A 184 -9.88 0.28 -9.07
N PHE A 185 -9.11 -0.18 -8.10
CA PHE A 185 -7.95 -1.04 -8.31
C PHE A 185 -8.25 -2.52 -8.09
N ARG A 186 -7.48 -3.38 -8.75
CA ARG A 186 -7.39 -4.81 -8.42
C ARG A 186 -5.97 -5.18 -8.07
N ILE A 187 -5.80 -6.14 -7.17
CA ILE A 187 -4.49 -6.73 -6.92
C ILE A 187 -4.05 -7.50 -8.17
N ASN A 188 -2.85 -7.20 -8.67
CA ASN A 188 -2.21 -7.97 -9.70
C ASN A 188 -1.30 -9.04 -9.10
N LYS A 189 -0.36 -8.62 -8.24
CA LYS A 189 0.52 -9.55 -7.54
C LYS A 189 1.00 -9.01 -6.20
N TYR A 190 1.23 -9.92 -5.27
CA TYR A 190 1.98 -9.67 -4.04
C TYR A 190 3.44 -10.05 -4.26
N ILE A 191 4.34 -9.13 -3.97
CA ILE A 191 5.77 -9.32 -4.17
C ILE A 191 6.41 -9.60 -2.81
N PHE A 192 7.00 -10.78 -2.68
CA PHE A 192 7.69 -11.16 -1.46
C PHE A 192 9.01 -10.38 -1.35
N THR A 193 9.23 -9.74 -0.22
CA THR A 193 10.43 -8.97 0.05
C THR A 193 11.46 -9.81 0.81
N ARG A 194 11.34 -9.84 2.13
CA ARG A 194 12.24 -10.63 2.97
C ARG A 194 11.49 -11.23 4.16
N VAL A 195 12.01 -12.31 4.68
CA VAL A 195 11.50 -12.95 5.88
C VAL A 195 11.73 -12.09 7.12
N LYS A 196 10.70 -11.94 7.95
CA LYS A 196 10.82 -11.47 9.33
C LYS A 196 11.04 -12.69 10.23
N PHE A 197 12.24 -12.86 10.74
CA PHE A 197 12.63 -14.07 11.49
C PHE A 197 11.67 -14.41 12.64
N THR A 198 11.27 -13.42 13.44
CA THR A 198 10.28 -13.64 14.53
C THR A 198 8.93 -14.14 14.03
N SER A 199 8.47 -13.66 12.86
CA SER A 199 7.24 -14.18 12.24
C SER A 199 7.41 -15.61 11.75
N LEU A 200 8.57 -15.95 11.22
CA LEU A 200 8.88 -17.33 10.81
C LEU A 200 8.90 -18.28 12.01
N LEU A 201 9.46 -17.86 13.15
CA LEU A 201 9.47 -18.67 14.38
C LEU A 201 8.06 -18.96 14.89
N PHE A 202 7.16 -17.98 14.82
CA PHE A 202 5.78 -18.13 15.24
C PHE A 202 4.89 -18.86 14.21
N PHE A 203 5.35 -18.98 12.98
CA PHE A 203 4.55 -19.52 11.89
C PHE A 203 4.04 -20.94 12.14
N PRO A 204 4.86 -21.95 12.52
CA PRO A 204 4.37 -23.31 12.74
C PRO A 204 3.35 -23.41 13.87
N ILE A 205 3.42 -22.53 14.87
CA ILE A 205 2.52 -22.54 16.02
C ILE A 205 1.17 -21.93 15.64
N PHE A 206 1.16 -20.76 14.98
CA PHE A 206 -0.07 -20.00 14.75
C PHE A 206 -0.75 -20.29 13.41
N TYR A 207 -0.02 -20.79 12.42
CA TYR A 207 -0.58 -21.01 11.09
C TYR A 207 -1.77 -22.01 11.07
N PRO A 208 -1.75 -23.17 11.77
CA PRO A 208 -2.90 -24.05 11.83
C PRO A 208 -4.17 -23.34 12.34
N PHE A 209 -4.06 -22.55 13.40
CA PHE A 209 -5.18 -21.80 13.96
C PHE A 209 -5.69 -20.73 13.00
N ILE A 210 -4.78 -20.02 12.33
CA ILE A 210 -5.14 -19.03 11.31
C ILE A 210 -5.88 -19.70 10.16
N PHE A 211 -5.40 -20.83 9.68
CA PHE A 211 -6.02 -21.58 8.59
C PHE A 211 -7.43 -22.06 8.97
N ILE A 212 -7.57 -22.71 10.12
CA ILE A 212 -8.87 -23.21 10.61
C ILE A 212 -9.86 -22.06 10.81
N SER A 213 -9.46 -21.01 11.52
CA SER A 213 -10.31 -19.85 11.79
C SER A 213 -10.79 -19.20 10.49
N ASN A 214 -9.87 -18.92 9.55
CA ASN A 214 -10.26 -18.30 8.27
C ASN A 214 -11.11 -19.22 7.40
N SER A 215 -10.91 -20.53 7.46
CA SER A 215 -11.76 -21.52 6.78
C SER A 215 -13.18 -21.47 7.32
N LEU A 216 -13.35 -21.47 8.64
CA LEU A 216 -14.67 -21.38 9.28
C LEU A 216 -15.36 -20.05 8.96
N ILE A 217 -14.62 -18.94 9.00
CA ILE A 217 -15.12 -17.61 8.62
C ILE A 217 -15.59 -17.61 7.17
N TYR A 218 -14.80 -18.18 6.25
CA TYR A 218 -15.15 -18.29 4.84
C TYR A 218 -16.44 -19.08 4.64
N LEU A 219 -16.53 -20.29 5.20
CA LEU A 219 -17.69 -21.15 5.08
C LEU A 219 -18.97 -20.53 5.65
N LYS A 220 -18.84 -19.84 6.79
CA LYS A 220 -19.97 -19.14 7.42
C LYS A 220 -20.48 -17.98 6.55
N ASN A 221 -19.57 -17.14 6.03
CA ASN A 221 -19.95 -15.93 5.30
C ASN A 221 -20.46 -16.22 3.88
N ILE A 222 -19.91 -17.22 3.19
CA ILE A 222 -20.40 -17.59 1.86
C ILE A 222 -21.86 -18.06 1.87
N LYS A 223 -22.31 -18.63 3.01
CA LYS A 223 -23.72 -19.06 3.18
C LYS A 223 -24.65 -17.93 3.62
N LYS A 224 -24.17 -17.01 4.47
CA LYS A 224 -25.02 -16.01 5.13
C LYS A 224 -25.36 -14.79 4.28
N ASN A 225 -24.43 -14.30 3.47
CA ASN A 225 -24.53 -12.98 2.85
C ASN A 225 -25.33 -13.03 1.53
N SER A 226 -26.61 -13.43 1.63
CA SER A 226 -27.49 -13.66 0.47
C SER A 226 -27.89 -12.38 -0.30
N VAL A 227 -27.58 -11.21 0.23
CA VAL A 227 -27.82 -9.90 -0.43
C VAL A 227 -27.05 -9.79 -1.75
N TYR A 228 -25.84 -10.33 -1.80
CA TYR A 228 -25.05 -10.40 -3.03
C TYR A 228 -25.25 -11.75 -3.73
N ASN A 229 -25.09 -11.78 -5.07
CA ASN A 229 -25.10 -13.04 -5.79
C ASN A 229 -23.94 -13.95 -5.37
N PHE A 230 -24.09 -15.27 -5.59
CA PHE A 230 -23.13 -16.27 -5.12
C PHE A 230 -21.73 -16.07 -5.72
N GLU A 231 -21.62 -15.77 -7.01
CA GLU A 231 -20.34 -15.61 -7.68
C GLU A 231 -19.56 -14.39 -7.14
N THR A 232 -20.24 -13.27 -6.90
CA THR A 232 -19.63 -12.10 -6.26
C THR A 232 -19.09 -12.44 -4.86
N ARG A 233 -19.88 -13.13 -4.04
CA ARG A 233 -19.47 -13.57 -2.70
C ARG A 233 -18.25 -14.49 -2.77
N LYS A 234 -18.31 -15.47 -3.65
CA LYS A 234 -17.21 -16.44 -3.86
C LYS A 234 -15.92 -15.74 -4.28
N GLN A 235 -15.99 -14.81 -5.23
CA GLN A 235 -14.83 -14.05 -5.68
C GLN A 235 -14.20 -13.24 -4.55
N VAL A 236 -15.01 -12.45 -3.83
CA VAL A 236 -14.56 -11.58 -2.75
C VAL A 236 -13.99 -12.39 -1.58
N TYR A 237 -14.73 -13.39 -1.11
CA TYR A 237 -14.32 -14.16 0.07
C TYR A 237 -13.14 -15.09 -0.22
N ASN A 238 -13.01 -15.63 -1.44
CA ASN A 238 -11.81 -16.36 -1.85
C ASN A 238 -10.55 -15.47 -1.83
N GLU A 239 -10.66 -14.24 -2.32
CA GLU A 239 -9.53 -13.31 -2.31
C GLU A 239 -9.13 -12.96 -0.86
N ILE A 240 -10.11 -12.66 0.00
CA ILE A 240 -9.89 -12.42 1.44
C ILE A 240 -9.22 -13.63 2.09
N PHE A 241 -9.78 -14.82 1.88
CA PHE A 241 -9.24 -16.07 2.44
C PHE A 241 -7.79 -16.30 2.02
N ARG A 242 -7.52 -16.24 0.70
CA ARG A 242 -6.17 -16.45 0.15
C ARG A 242 -5.15 -15.47 0.73
N LEU A 243 -5.50 -14.19 0.88
CA LEU A 243 -4.61 -13.20 1.49
C LEU A 243 -4.40 -13.47 2.97
N SER A 244 -5.45 -13.88 3.70
CA SER A 244 -5.37 -14.12 5.15
C SER A 244 -4.47 -15.29 5.52
N ILE A 245 -4.46 -16.35 4.69
CA ILE A 245 -3.65 -17.56 4.92
C ILE A 245 -2.33 -17.59 4.16
N ASN A 246 -2.01 -16.55 3.38
CA ASN A 246 -0.81 -16.54 2.55
C ASN A 246 0.47 -16.54 3.42
N PRO A 247 1.30 -17.61 3.37
CA PRO A 247 2.51 -17.68 4.18
C PRO A 247 3.47 -16.51 3.92
N LYS A 248 3.61 -16.08 2.66
CA LYS A 248 4.48 -14.95 2.29
C LYS A 248 4.06 -13.66 2.98
N ILE A 249 2.76 -13.40 3.13
CA ILE A 249 2.25 -12.24 3.86
C ILE A 249 2.50 -12.40 5.37
N LEU A 250 2.25 -13.58 5.91
CA LEU A 250 2.36 -13.84 7.35
C LEU A 250 3.80 -13.76 7.88
N ILE A 251 4.80 -13.97 7.02
CA ILE A 251 6.22 -13.95 7.42
C ILE A 251 7.02 -12.79 6.84
N SER A 252 6.49 -12.01 5.90
CA SER A 252 7.22 -10.89 5.28
C SER A 252 7.39 -9.70 6.22
N SER A 253 8.50 -8.98 6.08
CA SER A 253 8.77 -7.75 6.84
C SER A 253 7.98 -6.55 6.35
N SER A 254 7.73 -6.48 5.05
CA SER A 254 7.01 -5.37 4.41
C SER A 254 5.96 -5.92 3.46
N ILE A 255 4.89 -5.17 3.26
CA ILE A 255 3.97 -5.36 2.15
C ILE A 255 4.62 -4.70 0.93
N MET A 256 4.68 -5.42 -0.17
CA MET A 256 4.97 -4.88 -1.49
C MET A 256 3.95 -5.49 -2.44
N ILE A 257 3.10 -4.65 -2.98
CA ILE A 257 1.94 -5.09 -3.75
C ILE A 257 1.76 -4.23 -4.99
N GLU A 258 1.50 -4.89 -6.10
CA GLU A 258 1.20 -4.26 -7.37
C GLU A 258 -0.31 -4.33 -7.60
N PHE A 259 -0.89 -3.18 -7.83
CA PHE A 259 -2.27 -3.02 -8.26
C PHE A 259 -2.32 -2.57 -9.72
N ILE A 260 -3.43 -2.88 -10.39
CA ILE A 260 -3.76 -2.36 -11.72
C ILE A 260 -5.08 -1.57 -11.60
N LYS A 261 -5.13 -0.41 -12.24
CA LYS A 261 -6.38 0.34 -12.40
C LYS A 261 -7.33 -0.46 -13.30
N GLU A 262 -8.39 -0.99 -12.70
CA GLU A 262 -9.41 -1.80 -13.37
C GLU A 262 -10.55 -0.94 -13.94
N GLN A 263 -10.84 0.16 -13.29
CA GLN A 263 -11.89 1.11 -13.66
C GLN A 263 -11.70 2.45 -12.95
N ASP A 264 -12.35 3.49 -13.43
CA ASP A 264 -12.38 4.77 -12.75
C ASP A 264 -13.14 4.63 -11.43
N TYR A 265 -12.62 5.25 -10.36
CA TYR A 265 -13.19 5.16 -9.01
C TYR A 265 -14.68 5.58 -8.96
N ASN A 266 -15.09 6.55 -9.81
CA ASN A 266 -16.47 7.01 -9.91
C ASN A 266 -17.47 5.92 -10.32
N LEU A 267 -17.00 4.88 -11.01
CA LEU A 267 -17.84 3.77 -11.47
C LEU A 267 -18.02 2.69 -10.40
N VAL A 268 -17.16 2.65 -9.39
CA VAL A 268 -17.16 1.62 -8.34
C VAL A 268 -18.49 1.64 -7.57
N ALA A 269 -18.93 2.82 -7.12
CA ALA A 269 -20.19 2.97 -6.39
C ALA A 269 -21.39 2.49 -7.21
N LYS A 270 -21.44 2.82 -8.52
CA LYS A 270 -22.50 2.36 -9.43
C LYS A 270 -22.51 0.84 -9.54
N LYS A 271 -21.35 0.20 -9.70
CA LYS A 271 -21.23 -1.27 -9.77
C LYS A 271 -21.61 -1.95 -8.45
N LEU A 272 -21.25 -1.38 -7.31
CA LEU A 272 -21.63 -1.91 -6.01
C LEU A 272 -23.14 -1.85 -5.81
N LYS A 273 -23.75 -0.73 -6.13
CA LYS A 273 -25.23 -0.58 -6.07
C LYS A 273 -25.94 -1.59 -6.96
N SER A 274 -25.46 -1.83 -8.19
CA SER A 274 -26.09 -2.80 -9.10
C SER A 274 -25.97 -4.26 -8.63
N LYS A 275 -24.96 -4.58 -7.81
CA LYS A 275 -24.76 -5.93 -7.25
C LYS A 275 -25.54 -6.16 -5.94
N HIS A 276 -26.06 -5.12 -5.34
CA HIS A 276 -26.80 -5.18 -4.10
C HIS A 276 -28.29 -5.33 -4.40
N LYS A 277 -28.92 -6.42 -3.97
CA LYS A 277 -30.33 -6.73 -4.28
C LYS A 277 -31.33 -5.76 -3.65
N ASN A 278 -30.98 -5.16 -2.51
CA ASN A 278 -31.86 -4.30 -1.72
C ASN A 278 -31.13 -3.01 -1.34
N PHE A 279 -30.93 -2.13 -2.29
CA PHE A 279 -30.55 -0.75 -1.99
C PHE A 279 -31.85 0.09 -1.79
N GLY A 280 -32.61 -0.24 -0.76
CA GLY A 280 -33.63 0.61 -0.22
C GLY A 280 -33.05 1.33 0.99
N ILE A 281 -33.01 2.64 0.96
CA ILE A 281 -32.80 3.47 2.13
C ILE A 281 -33.95 3.18 3.09
N THR A 282 -33.68 2.49 4.21
CA THR A 282 -34.55 2.55 5.39
C THR A 282 -34.00 3.62 6.32
#